data_9a6b3d19d29bab88b80ae69af4141747
#
_entry.id   9a6b3d19d29bab88b80ae69af4141747
#
_cell.length_a   1.000
_cell.length_b   1.000
_cell.length_c   1.000
_cell.angle_alpha   90.00
_cell.angle_beta   90.00
_cell.angle_gamma   90.00
#
_symmetry.space_group_name_H-M   'P 1'
#
loop_
_entity.id
_entity.type
_entity.pdbx_description
1 polymer ?
#
loop_
_entity_poly.entity_id
_entity_poly.type
_entity_poly.pdbx_seq_one_letter_code
_entity_poly.pdbx_strand_id
1 'polypeptide(L)'
;SRGLGDVYKRQDLGSIGKYCDRVVLLNKGVKLAEGKPKDMIDLYKRVMAESKMEDIPKKENGHAAIEGVAWKESMILNPDKQEYGDKKAEIIDFGIFDATGKITNTVSKFEECVLKLKVQFHEDVLNPIFAFTIRDLKGTDLTGTNSLIEGLEPGLIEAGTILTVSFRQKLPFQKGQYLLQLGCTGYNGDELEVHHRLYDVCCICLLYTSDA
;
A
#
# COMPACT_ATOMS: atom_id res chain seq x y z
N SER A 1 8.08 38.33 -4.25
CA SER A 1 7.01 37.38 -4.07
C SER A 1 7.30 36.07 -4.84
N ARG A 2 8.34 35.31 -4.43
CA ARG A 2 8.72 34.03 -5.05
C ARG A 2 8.56 32.82 -4.11
N GLY A 3 7.99 32.99 -2.92
CA GLY A 3 8.03 31.96 -1.89
C GLY A 3 6.81 31.02 -1.76
N LEU A 4 5.63 31.44 -2.19
CA LEU A 4 4.39 30.67 -1.96
C LEU A 4 4.07 29.63 -3.05
N GLY A 5 4.58 29.80 -4.27
CA GLY A 5 4.37 28.87 -5.37
C GLY A 5 5.14 27.56 -5.22
N ASP A 6 6.31 27.57 -4.61
CA ASP A 6 7.16 26.38 -4.47
C ASP A 6 6.69 25.41 -3.38
N VAL A 7 6.09 25.91 -2.30
CA VAL A 7 5.56 25.06 -1.22
C VAL A 7 4.33 24.29 -1.67
N TYR A 8 3.47 24.89 -2.50
CA TYR A 8 2.27 24.23 -3.03
C TYR A 8 2.59 23.11 -4.02
N LYS A 9 3.63 23.27 -4.85
CA LYS A 9 4.05 22.23 -5.82
C LYS A 9 4.64 20.99 -5.17
N ARG A 10 5.19 21.10 -3.97
CA ARG A 10 5.80 19.94 -3.25
C ARG A 10 4.77 18.99 -2.65
N GLN A 11 3.52 19.39 -2.52
CA GLN A 11 2.46 18.59 -1.89
C GLN A 11 1.62 17.79 -2.90
N ASP A 12 1.66 18.13 -4.17
CA ASP A 12 0.87 17.46 -5.20
C ASP A 12 1.69 16.45 -6.01
N LEU A 13 1.91 15.28 -5.41
CA LEU A 13 2.56 14.16 -6.05
C LEU A 13 1.72 13.60 -7.22
N GLY A 14 0.39 13.77 -7.16
CA GLY A 14 -0.51 13.37 -8.24
C GLY A 14 -0.27 14.14 -9.53
N SER A 15 -0.07 15.46 -9.44
CA SER A 15 0.29 16.28 -10.60
C SER A 15 1.65 15.89 -11.19
N ILE A 16 2.63 15.54 -10.37
CA ILE A 16 3.92 15.04 -10.83
C ILE A 16 3.73 13.74 -11.65
N GLY A 17 2.96 12.80 -11.12
CA GLY A 17 2.66 11.53 -11.80
C GLY A 17 1.93 11.72 -13.14
N LYS A 18 1.05 12.75 -13.21
CA LYS A 18 0.18 12.98 -14.37
C LYS A 18 0.83 13.78 -15.50
N TYR A 19 1.69 14.75 -15.15
CA TYR A 19 2.17 15.75 -16.11
C TYR A 19 3.69 15.72 -16.38
N CYS A 20 4.45 14.94 -15.61
CA CYS A 20 5.89 14.85 -15.78
C CYS A 20 6.26 13.54 -16.50
N ASP A 21 7.19 13.60 -17.45
CA ASP A 21 7.78 12.42 -18.08
C ASP A 21 9.00 11.90 -17.31
N ARG A 22 9.64 12.79 -16.53
CA ARG A 22 10.87 12.53 -15.78
C ARG A 22 10.90 13.37 -14.51
N VAL A 23 11.37 12.77 -13.42
CA VAL A 23 11.47 13.39 -12.09
C VAL A 23 12.87 13.19 -11.54
N VAL A 24 13.40 14.23 -10.90
CA VAL A 24 14.65 14.19 -10.15
C VAL A 24 14.31 14.33 -8.67
N LEU A 25 14.73 13.37 -7.86
CA LEU A 25 14.57 13.40 -6.41
C LEU A 25 15.80 14.03 -5.76
N LEU A 26 15.55 15.10 -5.02
CA LEU A 26 16.59 15.79 -4.24
C LEU A 26 16.31 15.62 -2.73
N ASN A 27 17.36 15.36 -1.96
CA ASN A 27 17.30 15.36 -0.51
C ASN A 27 18.50 16.14 0.06
N LYS A 28 18.23 17.11 0.94
CA LYS A 28 19.25 17.97 1.57
C LYS A 28 20.23 18.58 0.54
N GLY A 29 19.74 18.93 -0.66
CA GLY A 29 20.54 19.52 -1.73
C GLY A 29 21.31 18.52 -2.60
N VAL A 30 21.25 17.24 -2.31
CA VAL A 30 21.93 16.17 -3.08
C VAL A 30 20.89 15.44 -3.95
N LYS A 31 21.26 15.14 -5.19
CA LYS A 31 20.47 14.31 -6.09
C LYS A 31 20.54 12.85 -5.63
N LEU A 32 19.41 12.31 -5.17
CA LEU A 32 19.29 10.91 -4.75
C LEU A 32 19.03 9.97 -5.91
N ALA A 33 18.10 10.34 -6.76
CA ALA A 33 17.69 9.51 -7.88
C ALA A 33 17.04 10.35 -8.99
N GLU A 34 16.87 9.72 -10.16
CA GLU A 34 16.20 10.30 -11.31
C GLU A 34 15.58 9.17 -12.14
N GLY A 35 14.34 9.36 -12.58
CA GLY A 35 13.64 8.35 -13.34
C GLY A 35 12.19 8.70 -13.65
N LYS A 36 11.38 7.68 -13.90
CA LYS A 36 9.96 7.84 -14.16
C LYS A 36 9.23 8.40 -12.93
N PRO A 37 8.18 9.21 -13.10
CA PRO A 37 7.45 9.84 -12.00
C PRO A 37 6.99 8.85 -10.94
N LYS A 38 6.43 7.71 -11.34
CA LYS A 38 5.97 6.65 -10.44
C LYS A 38 7.07 6.20 -9.46
N ASP A 39 8.23 5.80 -10.01
CA ASP A 39 9.35 5.26 -9.23
C ASP A 39 9.92 6.31 -8.27
N MET A 40 9.99 7.56 -8.74
CA MET A 40 10.50 8.68 -7.95
C MET A 40 9.54 9.12 -6.85
N ILE A 41 8.23 9.06 -7.08
CA ILE A 41 7.21 9.33 -6.06
C ILE A 41 7.27 8.28 -4.95
N ASP A 42 7.40 7.00 -5.31
CA ASP A 42 7.49 5.91 -4.34
C ASP A 42 8.80 6.00 -3.53
N LEU A 43 9.92 6.29 -4.21
CA LEU A 43 11.19 6.54 -3.53
C LEU A 43 11.11 7.75 -2.59
N TYR A 44 10.46 8.85 -2.99
CA TYR A 44 10.23 10.01 -2.14
C TYR A 44 9.46 9.66 -0.87
N LYS A 45 8.33 8.94 -1.02
CA LYS A 45 7.52 8.49 0.13
C LYS A 45 8.35 7.62 1.10
N ARG A 46 9.19 6.72 0.56
CA ARG A 46 10.09 5.89 1.35
C ARG A 46 11.14 6.71 2.09
N VAL A 47 11.85 7.61 1.40
CA VAL A 47 12.86 8.47 2.01
C VAL A 47 12.27 9.35 3.11
N MET A 48 11.05 9.84 2.93
CA MET A 48 10.34 10.62 3.96
C MET A 48 9.95 9.77 5.18
N ALA A 49 9.65 8.49 4.99
CA ALA A 49 9.39 7.57 6.09
C ALA A 49 10.70 7.15 6.80
N GLU A 50 11.76 6.81 6.04
CA GLU A 50 13.06 6.39 6.58
C GLU A 50 13.79 7.53 7.31
N SER A 51 13.62 8.79 6.88
CA SER A 51 14.22 9.93 7.59
C SER A 51 13.67 10.14 9.00
N LYS A 52 12.57 9.47 9.35
CA LYS A 52 12.00 9.40 10.69
C LYS A 52 12.42 8.15 11.47
N MET A 53 13.13 7.20 10.83
CA MET A 53 13.47 5.88 11.38
C MET A 53 14.99 5.70 11.68
N GLU A 54 15.80 6.77 11.68
CA GLU A 54 17.27 6.67 11.82
C GLU A 54 17.78 6.07 13.15
N ASP A 55 16.91 5.62 14.07
CA ASP A 55 17.29 5.12 15.39
C ASP A 55 16.93 3.65 15.72
N ILE A 56 16.57 2.80 14.74
CA ILE A 56 16.17 1.42 15.06
C ILE A 56 17.13 0.38 14.45
N PRO A 57 17.75 -0.52 15.25
CA PRO A 57 18.63 -1.57 14.75
C PRO A 57 17.86 -2.66 13.99
N LYS A 58 18.35 -3.03 12.80
CA LYS A 58 17.81 -4.12 11.98
C LYS A 58 17.98 -5.46 12.70
N LYS A 59 16.88 -6.12 13.06
CA LYS A 59 16.87 -7.54 13.44
C LYS A 59 16.37 -8.36 12.26
N GLU A 60 17.19 -9.30 11.82
CA GLU A 60 16.80 -10.38 10.92
C GLU A 60 16.00 -11.41 11.72
N ASN A 61 14.74 -11.60 11.37
CA ASN A 61 13.91 -12.66 11.96
C ASN A 61 13.44 -13.64 10.89
N GLY A 62 13.72 -14.93 11.17
CA GLY A 62 13.37 -16.05 10.34
C GLY A 62 11.85 -16.27 10.24
N HIS A 63 11.40 -16.68 9.07
CA HIS A 63 10.01 -16.96 8.74
C HIS A 63 9.57 -18.28 9.36
N ALA A 64 8.51 -18.26 10.15
CA ALA A 64 7.74 -19.47 10.48
C ALA A 64 6.74 -19.74 9.37
N ALA A 65 6.78 -20.93 8.79
CA ALA A 65 5.85 -21.38 7.75
C ALA A 65 4.45 -21.59 8.33
N ILE A 66 3.45 -20.97 7.72
CA ILE A 66 2.03 -21.15 8.05
C ILE A 66 1.45 -22.18 7.07
N GLU A 67 0.79 -23.23 7.59
CA GLU A 67 0.14 -24.27 6.79
C GLU A 67 -1.00 -23.69 5.92
N GLY A 68 -0.95 -23.97 4.62
CA GLY A 68 -1.96 -23.65 3.62
C GLY A 68 -1.39 -22.79 2.47
N VAL A 69 -1.93 -22.97 1.28
CA VAL A 69 -1.55 -22.15 0.10
C VAL A 69 -1.87 -20.69 0.39
N ALA A 70 -0.87 -19.83 0.34
CA ALA A 70 -1.03 -18.41 0.58
C ALA A 70 -1.89 -17.77 -0.53
N TRP A 71 -2.80 -16.85 -0.18
CA TRP A 71 -3.66 -16.16 -1.15
C TRP A 71 -2.85 -15.43 -2.22
N LYS A 72 -1.74 -14.83 -1.81
CA LYS A 72 -0.84 -14.10 -2.71
C LYS A 72 -0.24 -14.95 -3.83
N GLU A 73 -0.15 -16.27 -3.63
CA GLU A 73 0.33 -17.19 -4.67
C GLU A 73 -0.65 -17.32 -5.86
N SER A 74 -1.92 -17.04 -5.64
CA SER A 74 -2.95 -16.98 -6.68
C SER A 74 -3.04 -15.61 -7.35
N MET A 75 -2.29 -14.62 -6.87
CA MET A 75 -2.28 -13.26 -7.42
C MET A 75 -1.21 -13.10 -8.51
N ILE A 76 -1.47 -12.18 -9.47
CA ILE A 76 -0.46 -11.77 -10.45
C ILE A 76 0.48 -10.79 -9.76
N LEU A 77 1.51 -11.32 -9.08
CA LEU A 77 2.45 -10.53 -8.32
C LEU A 77 3.32 -9.66 -9.23
N ASN A 78 3.62 -8.46 -8.77
CA ASN A 78 4.58 -7.58 -9.42
C ASN A 78 6.00 -7.91 -8.90
N PRO A 79 6.93 -8.34 -9.78
CA PRO A 79 8.31 -8.63 -9.36
C PRO A 79 9.05 -7.37 -8.87
N ASP A 80 8.65 -6.18 -9.35
CA ASP A 80 9.26 -4.90 -9.01
C ASP A 80 8.56 -4.19 -7.84
N LYS A 81 7.79 -4.94 -7.05
CA LYS A 81 7.13 -4.40 -5.85
C LYS A 81 8.17 -3.78 -4.92
N GLN A 82 7.80 -2.69 -4.29
CA GLN A 82 8.62 -2.06 -3.25
C GLN A 82 7.97 -2.26 -1.89
N GLU A 83 8.79 -2.50 -0.88
CA GLU A 83 8.33 -2.64 0.49
C GLU A 83 9.26 -1.93 1.47
N TYR A 84 8.69 -1.40 2.56
CA TYR A 84 9.41 -0.85 3.69
C TYR A 84 8.54 -0.83 4.95
N GLY A 85 9.14 -0.57 6.09
CA GLY A 85 8.52 -0.48 7.39
C GLY A 85 9.40 -1.09 8.47
N ASP A 86 9.05 -0.86 9.73
CA ASP A 86 9.78 -1.38 10.90
C ASP A 86 9.49 -2.87 11.18
N LYS A 87 8.47 -3.44 10.51
CA LYS A 87 8.02 -4.83 10.64
C LYS A 87 7.48 -5.20 12.03
N LYS A 88 7.13 -4.26 12.89
CA LYS A 88 6.39 -4.56 14.14
C LYS A 88 5.08 -5.29 13.83
N ALA A 89 4.42 -4.90 12.74
CA ALA A 89 3.29 -5.61 12.15
C ALA A 89 3.54 -5.82 10.64
N GLU A 90 3.54 -7.08 10.18
CA GLU A 90 3.91 -7.45 8.82
C GLU A 90 2.71 -8.01 8.04
N ILE A 91 2.46 -7.48 6.85
CA ILE A 91 1.48 -8.06 5.90
C ILE A 91 2.11 -9.31 5.31
N ILE A 92 1.68 -10.48 5.75
CA ILE A 92 2.25 -11.77 5.36
C ILE A 92 1.52 -12.39 4.17
N ASP A 93 0.24 -12.04 3.97
CA ASP A 93 -0.59 -12.59 2.90
C ASP A 93 -1.68 -11.58 2.47
N PHE A 94 -2.12 -11.67 1.22
CA PHE A 94 -3.20 -10.84 0.70
C PHE A 94 -3.84 -11.49 -0.54
N GLY A 95 -5.09 -11.10 -0.82
CA GLY A 95 -5.80 -11.56 -2.00
C GLY A 95 -7.07 -10.76 -2.24
N ILE A 96 -7.57 -10.83 -3.47
CA ILE A 96 -8.85 -10.28 -3.88
C ILE A 96 -9.81 -11.43 -4.12
N PHE A 97 -11.02 -11.30 -3.62
CA PHE A 97 -12.07 -12.30 -3.71
C PHE A 97 -13.28 -11.68 -4.41
N ASP A 98 -13.87 -12.43 -5.32
CA ASP A 98 -15.11 -12.04 -5.97
C ASP A 98 -16.33 -12.20 -5.03
N ALA A 99 -17.51 -11.85 -5.52
CA ALA A 99 -18.76 -11.95 -4.76
C ALA A 99 -19.10 -13.40 -4.32
N THR A 100 -18.53 -14.41 -4.95
CA THR A 100 -18.69 -15.82 -4.58
C THR A 100 -17.68 -16.29 -3.52
N GLY A 101 -16.73 -15.44 -3.17
CA GLY A 101 -15.65 -15.75 -2.24
C GLY A 101 -14.47 -16.48 -2.86
N LYS A 102 -14.41 -16.58 -4.20
CA LYS A 102 -13.28 -17.16 -4.92
C LYS A 102 -12.18 -16.12 -5.11
N ILE A 103 -10.93 -16.52 -4.90
CA ILE A 103 -9.78 -15.67 -5.15
C ILE A 103 -9.62 -15.40 -6.65
N THR A 104 -9.34 -14.13 -7.00
CA THR A 104 -9.26 -13.71 -8.38
C THR A 104 -8.34 -12.52 -8.56
N ASN A 105 -7.74 -12.39 -9.76
CA ASN A 105 -7.06 -11.17 -10.20
C ASN A 105 -7.95 -10.30 -11.11
N THR A 106 -9.16 -10.79 -11.41
CA THR A 106 -10.08 -10.15 -12.33
C THR A 106 -11.36 -9.79 -11.60
N VAL A 107 -11.74 -8.52 -11.64
CA VAL A 107 -12.94 -8.01 -11.00
C VAL A 107 -13.85 -7.40 -12.07
N SER A 108 -15.13 -7.71 -12.02
CA SER A 108 -16.11 -7.09 -12.91
C SER A 108 -16.45 -5.69 -12.40
N LYS A 109 -16.63 -4.76 -13.33
CA LYS A 109 -17.01 -3.38 -13.01
C LYS A 109 -18.32 -3.35 -12.23
N PHE A 110 -18.35 -2.58 -11.14
CA PHE A 110 -19.47 -2.45 -10.21
C PHE A 110 -19.85 -3.70 -9.41
N GLU A 111 -19.26 -4.84 -9.67
CA GLU A 111 -19.43 -6.00 -8.80
C GLU A 111 -18.69 -5.80 -7.48
N GLU A 112 -19.23 -6.41 -6.43
CA GLU A 112 -18.60 -6.39 -5.13
C GLU A 112 -17.39 -7.33 -5.11
N CYS A 113 -16.28 -6.85 -4.60
CA CYS A 113 -15.11 -7.65 -4.31
C CYS A 113 -14.64 -7.40 -2.87
N VAL A 114 -13.92 -8.36 -2.33
CA VAL A 114 -13.35 -8.27 -0.99
C VAL A 114 -11.83 -8.39 -1.09
N LEU A 115 -11.15 -7.31 -0.74
CA LEU A 115 -9.71 -7.34 -0.53
C LEU A 115 -9.44 -7.81 0.89
N LYS A 116 -8.65 -8.87 1.04
CA LYS A 116 -8.22 -9.38 2.35
C LYS A 116 -6.71 -9.31 2.49
N LEU A 117 -6.26 -8.98 3.69
CA LEU A 117 -4.85 -9.04 4.07
C LEU A 117 -4.73 -9.75 5.42
N LYS A 118 -3.68 -10.57 5.58
CA LYS A 118 -3.27 -11.12 6.86
C LYS A 118 -2.07 -10.34 7.36
N VAL A 119 -2.15 -9.90 8.60
CA VAL A 119 -1.09 -9.14 9.25
C VAL A 119 -0.63 -9.91 10.48
N GLN A 120 0.65 -10.22 10.53
CA GLN A 120 1.30 -10.81 11.70
C GLN A 120 1.94 -9.71 12.52
N PHE A 121 1.70 -9.74 13.83
CA PHE A 121 2.27 -8.80 14.78
C PHE A 121 3.49 -9.43 15.47
N HIS A 122 4.65 -8.80 15.32
CA HIS A 122 5.89 -9.22 15.94
C HIS A 122 6.14 -8.48 17.26
N GLU A 123 5.50 -7.34 17.44
CA GLU A 123 5.48 -6.54 18.67
C GLU A 123 4.04 -6.12 18.97
N ASP A 124 3.80 -5.65 20.19
CA ASP A 124 2.53 -5.05 20.58
C ASP A 124 2.31 -3.75 19.82
N VAL A 125 1.16 -3.60 19.19
CA VAL A 125 0.80 -2.38 18.44
C VAL A 125 -0.56 -1.88 18.89
N LEU A 126 -0.60 -0.62 19.32
CA LEU A 126 -1.84 0.04 19.71
C LEU A 126 -2.49 0.68 18.49
N ASN A 127 -3.79 0.38 18.27
CA ASN A 127 -4.61 0.94 17.21
C ASN A 127 -3.94 0.93 15.82
N PRO A 128 -3.51 -0.26 15.31
CA PRO A 128 -2.94 -0.34 13.98
C PRO A 128 -3.94 0.11 12.91
N ILE A 129 -3.44 0.81 11.91
CA ILE A 129 -4.21 1.33 10.78
C ILE A 129 -3.88 0.51 9.55
N PHE A 130 -4.87 -0.21 9.04
CA PHE A 130 -4.75 -1.00 7.82
C PHE A 130 -5.27 -0.20 6.63
N ALA A 131 -4.57 -0.27 5.50
CA ALA A 131 -4.92 0.51 4.33
C ALA A 131 -4.72 -0.27 3.03
N PHE A 132 -5.51 0.08 2.02
CA PHE A 132 -5.21 -0.24 0.64
C PHE A 132 -5.35 0.99 -0.23
N THR A 133 -4.67 0.96 -1.38
CA THR A 133 -4.82 1.95 -2.45
C THR A 133 -4.76 1.22 -3.79
N ILE A 134 -5.61 1.60 -4.73
CA ILE A 134 -5.57 1.13 -6.12
C ILE A 134 -5.16 2.31 -6.98
N ARG A 135 -4.17 2.11 -7.85
CA ARG A 135 -3.68 3.11 -8.76
C ARG A 135 -3.58 2.62 -10.20
N ASP A 136 -3.51 3.56 -11.13
CA ASP A 136 -3.26 3.25 -12.53
C ASP A 136 -1.78 2.90 -12.78
N LEU A 137 -1.48 2.40 -13.99
CA LEU A 137 -0.10 2.06 -14.39
C LEU A 137 0.83 3.29 -14.49
N LYS A 138 0.29 4.50 -14.48
CA LYS A 138 1.06 5.76 -14.47
C LYS A 138 1.44 6.21 -13.07
N GLY A 139 0.93 5.51 -12.03
CA GLY A 139 1.19 5.83 -10.63
C GLY A 139 0.20 6.81 -10.01
N THR A 140 -0.95 7.08 -10.67
CA THR A 140 -2.02 7.90 -10.10
C THR A 140 -2.88 7.07 -9.16
N ASP A 141 -3.00 7.48 -7.90
CA ASP A 141 -3.91 6.87 -6.95
C ASP A 141 -5.36 7.20 -7.32
N LEU A 142 -6.19 6.19 -7.54
CA LEU A 142 -7.57 6.31 -8.01
C LEU A 142 -8.58 6.15 -6.88
N THR A 143 -8.35 5.21 -5.99
CA THR A 143 -9.17 4.96 -4.80
C THR A 143 -8.33 4.29 -3.73
N GLY A 144 -8.81 4.39 -2.53
CA GLY A 144 -8.24 3.73 -1.35
C GLY A 144 -8.98 4.17 -0.10
N THR A 145 -8.84 3.38 0.95
CA THR A 145 -9.30 3.74 2.29
C THR A 145 -8.40 3.11 3.33
N ASN A 146 -8.65 3.43 4.57
CA ASN A 146 -7.99 2.81 5.70
C ASN A 146 -8.97 2.59 6.86
N SER A 147 -8.59 1.72 7.77
CA SER A 147 -9.43 1.35 8.92
C SER A 147 -9.78 2.54 9.83
N LEU A 148 -8.91 3.54 9.93
CA LEU A 148 -9.18 4.73 10.73
C LEU A 148 -10.30 5.60 10.12
N ILE A 149 -10.27 5.82 8.78
CA ILE A 149 -11.34 6.53 8.07
C ILE A 149 -12.67 5.79 8.18
N GLU A 150 -12.64 4.46 8.17
CA GLU A 150 -13.82 3.59 8.35
C GLU A 150 -14.27 3.49 9.83
N GLY A 151 -13.62 4.22 10.74
CA GLY A 151 -13.99 4.26 12.15
C GLY A 151 -13.63 3.01 12.95
N LEU A 152 -12.70 2.19 12.46
CA LEU A 152 -12.23 1.00 13.16
C LEU A 152 -11.02 1.32 14.03
N GLU A 153 -11.16 1.12 15.31
CA GLU A 153 -10.08 1.22 16.31
C GLU A 153 -9.88 -0.16 16.96
N PRO A 154 -8.94 -0.97 16.49
CA PRO A 154 -8.77 -2.36 16.96
C PRO A 154 -8.31 -2.49 18.42
N GLY A 155 -7.85 -1.39 19.03
CA GLY A 155 -7.22 -1.43 20.36
C GLY A 155 -5.78 -1.97 20.29
N LEU A 156 -5.31 -2.49 21.41
CA LEU A 156 -3.99 -3.13 21.50
C LEU A 156 -4.04 -4.52 20.85
N ILE A 157 -3.17 -4.74 19.90
CA ILE A 157 -2.94 -6.06 19.30
C ILE A 157 -1.60 -6.58 19.80
N GLU A 158 -1.64 -7.74 20.49
CA GLU A 158 -0.46 -8.35 21.12
C GLU A 158 0.45 -9.03 20.08
N ALA A 159 1.73 -9.05 20.39
CA ALA A 159 2.74 -9.79 19.65
C ALA A 159 2.36 -11.28 19.47
N GLY A 160 2.66 -11.84 18.31
CA GLY A 160 2.29 -13.22 17.96
C GLY A 160 0.90 -13.36 17.33
N THR A 161 0.05 -12.31 17.39
CA THR A 161 -1.28 -12.33 16.77
C THR A 161 -1.18 -12.30 15.24
N ILE A 162 -2.05 -13.07 14.57
CA ILE A 162 -2.29 -12.94 13.14
C ILE A 162 -3.73 -12.47 12.93
N LEU A 163 -3.88 -11.29 12.36
CA LEU A 163 -5.18 -10.69 12.10
C LEU A 163 -5.51 -10.73 10.60
N THR A 164 -6.75 -11.08 10.27
CA THR A 164 -7.27 -10.93 8.91
C THR A 164 -8.14 -9.68 8.82
N VAL A 165 -7.75 -8.76 7.96
CA VAL A 165 -8.49 -7.52 7.66
C VAL A 165 -9.15 -7.66 6.29
N SER A 166 -10.41 -7.21 6.18
CA SER A 166 -11.18 -7.31 4.94
C SER A 166 -11.77 -5.95 4.58
N PHE A 167 -11.54 -5.53 3.34
CA PHE A 167 -12.15 -4.35 2.75
C PHE A 167 -13.13 -4.78 1.65
N ARG A 168 -14.41 -4.47 1.83
CA ARG A 168 -15.45 -4.74 0.86
C ARG A 168 -15.62 -3.54 -0.05
N GLN A 169 -15.44 -3.74 -1.35
CA GLN A 169 -15.35 -2.65 -2.31
C GLN A 169 -16.13 -2.93 -3.59
N LYS A 170 -16.55 -1.85 -4.27
CA LYS A 170 -16.99 -1.86 -5.66
C LYS A 170 -16.07 -0.94 -6.45
N LEU A 171 -15.49 -1.44 -7.53
CA LEU A 171 -14.50 -0.71 -8.30
C LEU A 171 -15.14 -0.13 -9.58
N PRO A 172 -15.48 1.18 -9.61
CA PRO A 172 -16.20 1.81 -10.73
C PRO A 172 -15.27 2.29 -11.85
N PHE A 173 -14.11 1.65 -12.01
CA PHE A 173 -13.11 2.07 -12.99
C PHE A 173 -13.41 1.56 -14.40
N GLN A 174 -12.71 2.12 -15.38
CA GLN A 174 -12.74 1.62 -16.76
C GLN A 174 -12.06 0.25 -16.85
N LYS A 175 -12.38 -0.51 -17.92
CA LYS A 175 -11.65 -1.73 -18.23
C LYS A 175 -10.16 -1.44 -18.34
N GLY A 176 -9.33 -2.23 -17.68
CA GLY A 176 -7.88 -2.03 -17.68
C GLY A 176 -7.17 -2.76 -16.58
N GLN A 177 -5.88 -2.47 -16.47
CA GLN A 177 -5.00 -2.99 -15.44
C GLN A 177 -4.70 -1.91 -14.41
N TYR A 178 -4.67 -2.31 -13.16
CA TYR A 178 -4.46 -1.46 -12.01
C TYR A 178 -3.50 -2.13 -11.04
N LEU A 179 -2.86 -1.35 -10.19
CA LEU A 179 -1.89 -1.83 -9.22
C LEU A 179 -2.42 -1.64 -7.81
N LEU A 180 -2.23 -2.67 -6.98
CA LEU A 180 -2.63 -2.67 -5.58
C LEU A 180 -1.46 -2.25 -4.70
N GLN A 181 -1.74 -1.38 -3.73
CA GLN A 181 -0.86 -1.04 -2.63
C GLN A 181 -1.53 -1.41 -1.31
N LEU A 182 -0.72 -1.85 -0.34
CA LEU A 182 -1.18 -2.22 0.99
C LEU A 182 -0.36 -1.54 2.05
N GLY A 183 -0.94 -1.31 3.23
CA GLY A 183 -0.24 -0.69 4.33
C GLY A 183 -0.76 -1.13 5.68
N CYS A 184 0.17 -1.21 6.63
CA CYS A 184 -0.09 -1.25 8.06
C CYS A 184 0.75 -0.16 8.71
N THR A 185 0.09 0.77 9.40
CA THR A 185 0.71 1.91 10.08
C THR A 185 0.12 2.03 11.48
N GLY A 186 0.64 2.93 12.27
CA GLY A 186 0.10 3.26 13.59
C GLY A 186 0.55 4.65 14.01
N TYR A 187 0.14 5.07 15.19
CA TYR A 187 0.61 6.30 15.81
C TYR A 187 1.30 5.99 17.13
N ASN A 188 2.45 6.64 17.36
CA ASN A 188 3.11 6.68 18.64
C ASN A 188 3.06 8.15 19.11
N GLY A 189 2.08 8.45 19.98
CA GLY A 189 1.70 9.84 20.24
C GLY A 189 1.18 10.52 18.97
N ASP A 190 1.83 11.60 18.54
CA ASP A 190 1.48 12.35 17.32
C ASP A 190 2.29 11.89 16.08
N GLU A 191 3.23 10.96 16.25
CA GLU A 191 4.07 10.49 15.15
C GLU A 191 3.46 9.27 14.45
N LEU A 192 3.37 9.34 13.11
CA LEU A 192 2.96 8.21 12.28
C LEU A 192 4.13 7.22 12.15
N GLU A 193 3.94 6.01 12.65
CA GLU A 193 4.85 4.88 12.44
C GLU A 193 4.38 4.04 11.26
N VAL A 194 5.30 3.64 10.40
CA VAL A 194 5.03 2.73 9.28
C VAL A 194 5.53 1.34 9.62
N HIS A 195 4.60 0.43 9.92
CA HIS A 195 4.96 -0.94 10.26
C HIS A 195 5.26 -1.76 9.01
N HIS A 196 4.39 -1.70 7.99
CA HIS A 196 4.66 -2.35 6.71
C HIS A 196 3.92 -1.64 5.57
N ARG A 197 4.64 -1.25 4.54
CA ARG A 197 4.11 -0.66 3.33
C ARG A 197 4.54 -1.47 2.13
N LEU A 198 3.57 -1.84 1.31
CA LEU A 198 3.78 -2.58 0.07
C LEU A 198 3.24 -1.76 -1.10
N TYR A 199 4.11 -1.39 -2.04
CA TYR A 199 3.72 -0.70 -3.26
C TYR A 199 3.63 -1.66 -4.43
N ASP A 200 2.57 -1.51 -5.22
CA ASP A 200 2.37 -2.23 -6.47
C ASP A 200 2.53 -3.74 -6.33
N VAL A 201 1.97 -4.31 -5.27
CA VAL A 201 2.19 -5.73 -4.91
C VAL A 201 1.67 -6.69 -5.96
N CYS A 202 0.56 -6.36 -6.63
CA CYS A 202 -0.02 -7.19 -7.68
C CYS A 202 -0.83 -6.35 -8.68
N CYS A 203 -1.08 -6.96 -9.84
CA CYS A 203 -1.93 -6.42 -10.88
C CYS A 203 -3.37 -6.91 -10.71
N ILE A 204 -4.32 -5.98 -10.84
CA ILE A 204 -5.77 -6.23 -10.86
C ILE A 204 -6.28 -5.89 -12.24
N CYS A 205 -7.04 -6.81 -12.85
CA CYS A 205 -7.71 -6.58 -14.13
C CYS A 205 -9.19 -6.23 -13.89
N LEU A 206 -9.66 -5.10 -14.39
CA LEU A 206 -11.09 -4.82 -14.44
C LEU A 206 -11.65 -5.14 -15.82
N LEU A 207 -12.77 -5.87 -15.83
CA LEU A 207 -13.55 -6.16 -17.01
C LEU A 207 -14.90 -5.45 -16.94
N TYR A 208 -15.49 -5.22 -18.09
CA TYR A 208 -16.94 -4.95 -18.11
C TYR A 208 -17.67 -6.27 -17.83
N THR A 209 -18.77 -6.21 -17.10
CA THR A 209 -19.77 -7.27 -17.16
C THR A 209 -20.18 -7.38 -18.61
N SER A 210 -19.83 -8.50 -19.27
CA SER A 210 -20.43 -8.80 -20.56
C SER A 210 -21.91 -8.97 -20.34
N ASP A 211 -22.70 -8.12 -20.97
CA ASP A 211 -24.13 -8.36 -21.09
C ASP A 211 -24.29 -9.77 -21.67
N ALA A 212 -24.88 -10.65 -20.83
CA ALA A 212 -25.26 -11.99 -21.25
C ALA A 212 -26.53 -11.94 -22.12
#